data_36725d150b588ece41eae58a468eccba
#
_entry.id   36725d150b588ece41eae58a468eccba
#
_cell.length_a   1.000
_cell.length_b   1.000
_cell.length_c   1.000
_cell.angle_alpha   90.00
_cell.angle_beta   90.00
_cell.angle_gamma   90.00
#
_symmetry.space_group_name_H-M   'P 1'
#
loop_
_entity.id
_entity.type
_entity.pdbx_description
1 polymer ?
#
loop_
_entity_poly.entity_id
_entity_poly.type
_entity_poly.pdbx_seq_one_letter_code
_entity_poly.pdbx_strand_id
1 'polypeptide(L)'
;MDTYEKRNLLEKSYQSAVHEAWKQFIANKPIREKDIPPHILRSWKLSREAGMDPLNPQVPPVLNKRELASLCRQHQTLIDSAKPILDMLEVSIRDTGYIAILAVASGHLLAAVGDDNLLVQARSQYNIPGAQRSIKTIGASALSMSIVERAPIQITGYEHYNCWFHEWKCASAPIFNDNDIPIASLTISSHISCKDIHTLTLTTSCANCISIRLRESALIDTEKRLNAMLQRVLNSLPEAVVAIDGNGSITHANNKAANYLLPKNGVLVGKNIDDLFPKPELPRVRQFMRRGVPETGDVTILTHEGERTHFCRFEPIQLSNGDFGMTLSISMKSQIIN
;
A
#
# COMPACT_ATOMS: atom_id res chain seq x y z
N MET A 1 31.45 -1.21 36.75
CA MET A 1 31.21 -0.77 35.37
C MET A 1 29.75 -1.01 35.06
N ASP A 2 28.98 0.05 34.80
CA ASP A 2 27.56 0.00 34.52
C ASP A 2 27.30 -0.79 33.22
N THR A 3 26.15 -1.43 33.14
CA THR A 3 25.73 -2.23 31.95
C THR A 3 25.81 -1.40 30.66
N TYR A 4 25.60 -0.10 30.78
CA TYR A 4 25.69 0.88 29.70
C TYR A 4 27.13 1.10 29.22
N GLU A 5 28.09 1.28 30.15
CA GLU A 5 29.52 1.44 29.83
C GLU A 5 30.07 0.18 29.15
N LYS A 6 29.63 -0.98 29.60
CA LYS A 6 30.02 -2.29 29.03
C LYS A 6 29.55 -2.43 27.58
N ARG A 7 28.32 -2.01 27.31
CA ARG A 7 27.76 -2.02 25.96
C ARG A 7 28.47 -1.06 25.00
N ASN A 8 28.76 0.16 25.45
CA ASN A 8 29.53 1.14 24.66
C ASN A 8 30.96 0.65 24.32
N LEU A 9 31.62 -0.03 25.25
CA LEU A 9 32.94 -0.59 25.00
C LEU A 9 32.91 -1.73 24.00
N LEU A 10 31.89 -2.60 24.07
CA LEU A 10 31.68 -3.66 23.09
C LEU A 10 31.37 -3.09 21.69
N GLU A 11 30.55 -2.04 21.60
CA GLU A 11 30.23 -1.40 20.33
C GLU A 11 31.47 -0.73 19.72
N LYS A 12 32.27 -0.02 20.48
CA LYS A 12 33.56 0.54 20.03
C LYS A 12 34.54 -0.50 19.57
N SER A 13 34.68 -1.60 20.33
CA SER A 13 35.55 -2.72 19.97
C SER A 13 35.08 -3.39 18.67
N TYR A 14 33.78 -3.59 18.51
CA TYR A 14 33.17 -4.10 17.29
C TYR A 14 33.42 -3.18 16.08
N GLN A 15 33.15 -1.88 16.20
CA GLN A 15 33.39 -0.91 15.12
C GLN A 15 34.87 -0.85 14.72
N SER A 16 35.80 -0.99 15.69
CA SER A 16 37.24 -1.05 15.40
C SER A 16 37.60 -2.31 14.60
N ALA A 17 37.04 -3.46 14.97
CA ALA A 17 37.26 -4.73 14.25
C ALA A 17 36.66 -4.66 12.82
N VAL A 18 35.48 -4.14 12.67
CA VAL A 18 34.83 -3.93 11.34
C VAL A 18 35.63 -2.97 10.48
N HIS A 19 36.18 -1.87 11.05
CA HIS A 19 37.02 -0.92 10.32
C HIS A 19 38.27 -1.60 9.76
N GLU A 20 38.94 -2.43 10.58
CA GLU A 20 40.11 -3.14 10.12
C GLU A 20 39.78 -4.17 9.03
N ALA A 21 38.68 -4.91 9.18
CA ALA A 21 38.18 -5.81 8.15
C ALA A 21 37.80 -5.08 6.86
N TRP A 22 37.16 -3.90 6.96
CA TRP A 22 36.81 -3.05 5.82
C TRP A 22 38.07 -2.59 5.06
N LYS A 23 39.11 -2.11 5.76
CA LYS A 23 40.40 -1.75 5.15
C LYS A 23 41.04 -2.93 4.39
N GLN A 24 41.04 -4.12 5.02
CA GLN A 24 41.55 -5.32 4.37
C GLN A 24 40.72 -5.68 3.14
N PHE A 25 39.36 -5.60 3.24
CA PHE A 25 38.46 -5.89 2.14
C PHE A 25 38.71 -4.98 0.93
N ILE A 26 38.76 -3.65 1.14
CA ILE A 26 38.99 -2.70 0.03
C ILE A 26 40.39 -2.81 -0.58
N ALA A 27 41.37 -3.27 0.20
CA ALA A 27 42.74 -3.56 -0.25
C ALA A 27 42.88 -4.95 -0.91
N ASN A 28 41.78 -5.68 -1.13
CA ASN A 28 41.76 -7.06 -1.66
C ASN A 28 42.59 -8.03 -0.84
N LYS A 29 42.74 -7.81 0.48
CA LYS A 29 43.39 -8.70 1.40
C LYS A 29 42.39 -9.70 2.00
N PRO A 30 42.86 -10.89 2.46
CA PRO A 30 41.97 -11.82 3.16
C PRO A 30 41.36 -11.20 4.42
N ILE A 31 40.08 -11.41 4.63
CA ILE A 31 39.36 -11.06 5.86
C ILE A 31 38.81 -12.30 6.54
N ARG A 32 38.61 -12.21 7.85
CA ARG A 32 37.90 -13.25 8.60
C ARG A 32 36.38 -13.04 8.42
N GLU A 33 35.79 -13.63 7.37
CA GLU A 33 34.39 -13.45 7.03
C GLU A 33 33.42 -13.74 8.20
N LYS A 34 33.79 -14.69 9.10
CA LYS A 34 32.98 -15.03 10.28
C LYS A 34 32.82 -13.91 11.31
N ASP A 35 33.71 -12.90 11.27
CA ASP A 35 33.69 -11.78 12.20
C ASP A 35 32.79 -10.60 11.68
N ILE A 36 32.29 -10.72 10.44
CA ILE A 36 31.42 -9.73 9.78
C ILE A 36 30.04 -10.34 9.57
N PRO A 37 28.95 -9.64 9.93
CA PRO A 37 27.60 -10.13 9.67
C PRO A 37 27.40 -10.44 8.18
N PRO A 38 26.72 -11.55 7.83
CA PRO A 38 26.61 -12.01 6.44
C PRO A 38 26.01 -10.96 5.50
N HIS A 39 25.02 -10.18 5.95
CA HIS A 39 24.38 -9.12 5.16
C HIS A 39 25.32 -7.93 4.91
N ILE A 40 26.22 -7.61 5.86
CA ILE A 40 27.25 -6.58 5.70
C ILE A 40 28.30 -7.03 4.69
N LEU A 41 28.80 -8.24 4.82
CA LEU A 41 29.75 -8.79 3.84
C LEU A 41 29.16 -8.85 2.45
N ARG A 42 27.89 -9.22 2.32
CA ARG A 42 27.15 -9.18 1.05
C ARG A 42 27.05 -7.75 0.50
N SER A 43 26.76 -6.77 1.33
CA SER A 43 26.70 -5.37 0.91
C SER A 43 28.03 -4.86 0.35
N TRP A 44 29.14 -5.26 0.97
CA TRP A 44 30.47 -4.92 0.47
C TRP A 44 30.80 -5.61 -0.86
N LYS A 45 30.47 -6.89 -0.99
CA LYS A 45 30.65 -7.64 -2.24
C LYS A 45 29.84 -7.02 -3.38
N LEU A 46 28.55 -6.71 -3.17
CA LEU A 46 27.70 -6.05 -4.16
C LEU A 46 28.19 -4.67 -4.56
N SER A 47 28.69 -3.88 -3.61
CA SER A 47 29.25 -2.55 -3.89
C SER A 47 30.50 -2.63 -4.75
N ARG A 48 31.39 -3.58 -4.44
CA ARG A 48 32.62 -3.82 -5.23
C ARG A 48 32.29 -4.33 -6.64
N GLU A 49 31.35 -5.27 -6.77
CA GLU A 49 30.89 -5.78 -8.06
C GLU A 49 30.22 -4.69 -8.91
N ALA A 50 29.58 -3.71 -8.29
CA ALA A 50 29.05 -2.54 -8.95
C ALA A 50 30.13 -1.51 -9.38
N GLY A 51 31.40 -1.76 -9.08
CA GLY A 51 32.53 -0.90 -9.44
C GLY A 51 32.64 0.36 -8.57
N MET A 52 32.08 0.37 -7.35
CA MET A 52 32.13 1.52 -6.46
C MET A 52 33.52 1.68 -5.84
N ASP A 53 34.08 2.89 -5.93
CA ASP A 53 35.24 3.29 -5.14
C ASP A 53 34.79 3.70 -3.75
N PRO A 54 35.15 2.94 -2.69
CA PRO A 54 34.72 3.23 -1.33
C PRO A 54 35.34 4.50 -0.74
N LEU A 55 36.49 4.94 -1.28
CA LEU A 55 37.24 6.11 -0.78
C LEU A 55 36.93 7.37 -1.56
N ASN A 56 36.42 7.24 -2.79
CA ASN A 56 36.11 8.38 -3.65
C ASN A 56 34.69 8.20 -4.24
N PRO A 57 33.64 8.31 -3.42
CA PRO A 57 32.27 8.12 -3.86
C PRO A 57 31.84 9.13 -4.91
N GLN A 58 31.15 8.66 -5.92
CA GLN A 58 30.62 9.51 -6.98
C GLN A 58 29.33 10.19 -6.54
N VAL A 59 29.08 11.38 -7.10
CA VAL A 59 27.82 12.10 -6.90
C VAL A 59 26.69 11.29 -7.54
N PRO A 60 25.64 10.91 -6.79
CA PRO A 60 24.52 10.20 -7.39
C PRO A 60 23.73 11.09 -8.35
N PRO A 61 23.14 10.53 -9.41
CA PRO A 61 22.21 11.26 -10.26
C PRO A 61 21.04 11.82 -9.47
N VAL A 62 20.65 13.06 -9.78
CA VAL A 62 19.49 13.72 -9.17
C VAL A 62 18.51 14.11 -10.27
N LEU A 63 17.26 13.68 -10.12
CA LEU A 63 16.18 14.04 -11.03
C LEU A 63 15.92 15.55 -11.02
N ASN A 64 15.66 16.12 -12.18
CA ASN A 64 15.17 17.49 -12.24
C ASN A 64 13.71 17.59 -11.72
N LYS A 65 13.21 18.81 -11.54
CA LYS A 65 11.86 19.06 -10.97
C LYS A 65 10.74 18.34 -11.74
N ARG A 66 10.84 18.30 -13.07
CA ARG A 66 9.83 17.67 -13.95
C ARG A 66 9.86 16.14 -13.82
N GLU A 67 11.04 15.56 -13.81
CA GLU A 67 11.27 14.13 -13.64
C GLU A 67 10.82 13.66 -12.24
N LEU A 68 11.19 14.40 -11.19
CA LEU A 68 10.74 14.11 -9.84
C LEU A 68 9.22 14.18 -9.72
N ALA A 69 8.57 15.20 -10.28
CA ALA A 69 7.11 15.29 -10.30
C ALA A 69 6.46 14.12 -11.05
N SER A 70 7.10 13.62 -12.12
CA SER A 70 6.64 12.43 -12.82
C SER A 70 6.75 11.17 -11.97
N LEU A 71 7.89 10.98 -11.31
CA LEU A 71 8.11 9.87 -10.38
C LEU A 71 7.11 9.89 -9.22
N CYS A 72 6.88 11.05 -8.62
CA CYS A 72 5.88 11.21 -7.55
C CYS A 72 4.47 10.81 -8.01
N ARG A 73 4.06 11.22 -9.21
CA ARG A 73 2.77 10.80 -9.78
C ARG A 73 2.67 9.29 -9.99
N GLN A 74 3.75 8.66 -10.46
CA GLN A 74 3.79 7.19 -10.64
C GLN A 74 3.64 6.44 -9.31
N HIS A 75 4.12 7.04 -8.22
CA HIS A 75 4.11 6.45 -6.88
C HIS A 75 3.13 7.17 -5.92
N GLN A 76 2.08 7.81 -6.45
CA GLN A 76 1.15 8.63 -5.65
C GLN A 76 0.51 7.83 -4.52
N THR A 77 0.04 6.61 -4.79
CA THR A 77 -0.56 5.74 -3.78
C THR A 77 0.40 5.40 -2.63
N LEU A 78 1.69 5.18 -2.95
CA LEU A 78 2.73 4.98 -1.94
C LEU A 78 2.92 6.25 -1.09
N ILE A 79 3.01 7.41 -1.74
CA ILE A 79 3.20 8.70 -1.07
C ILE A 79 2.02 8.98 -0.14
N ASP A 80 0.78 8.81 -0.62
CA ASP A 80 -0.44 9.04 0.17
C ASP A 80 -0.54 8.07 1.35
N SER A 81 -0.13 6.82 1.16
CA SER A 81 -0.09 5.81 2.24
C SER A 81 1.00 6.10 3.27
N ALA A 82 2.16 6.62 2.83
CA ALA A 82 3.29 6.93 3.69
C ALA A 82 3.14 8.27 4.41
N LYS A 83 2.42 9.24 3.83
CA LYS A 83 2.32 10.60 4.34
C LYS A 83 1.95 10.68 5.83
N PRO A 84 0.90 10.04 6.36
CA PRO A 84 0.57 10.15 7.78
C PRO A 84 1.67 9.61 8.71
N ILE A 85 2.42 8.61 8.25
CA ILE A 85 3.53 8.02 9.01
C ILE A 85 4.74 8.97 8.98
N LEU A 86 5.03 9.58 7.83
CA LEU A 86 6.10 10.57 7.70
C LEU A 86 5.79 11.84 8.51
N ASP A 87 4.56 12.33 8.48
CA ASP A 87 4.12 13.50 9.27
C ASP A 87 4.27 13.20 10.78
N MET A 88 3.90 12.00 11.24
CA MET A 88 4.11 11.56 12.62
C MET A 88 5.61 11.48 12.97
N LEU A 89 6.42 10.89 12.10
CA LEU A 89 7.87 10.77 12.30
C LEU A 89 8.51 12.16 12.34
N GLU A 90 8.15 13.08 11.43
CA GLU A 90 8.69 14.44 11.40
C GLU A 90 8.50 15.15 12.74
N VAL A 91 7.31 15.03 13.34
CA VAL A 91 7.04 15.62 14.66
C VAL A 91 7.84 14.92 15.77
N SER A 92 7.91 13.58 15.72
CA SER A 92 8.49 12.75 16.79
C SER A 92 10.01 12.78 16.84
N ILE A 93 10.67 12.98 15.68
CA ILE A 93 12.12 12.93 15.58
C ILE A 93 12.75 14.33 15.35
N ARG A 94 11.96 15.39 15.36
CA ARG A 94 12.45 16.78 15.31
C ARG A 94 13.33 17.05 16.54
N ASP A 95 14.44 17.74 16.34
CA ASP A 95 15.41 18.10 17.38
C ASP A 95 16.02 16.91 18.16
N THR A 96 15.93 15.70 17.58
CA THR A 96 16.47 14.46 18.21
C THR A 96 17.74 13.93 17.55
N GLY A 97 18.16 14.53 16.42
CA GLY A 97 19.30 14.05 15.64
C GLY A 97 18.96 12.85 14.75
N TYR A 98 17.69 12.70 14.34
CA TYR A 98 17.23 11.66 13.43
C TYR A 98 16.57 12.23 12.18
N ILE A 99 16.69 11.52 11.06
CA ILE A 99 15.96 11.78 9.82
C ILE A 99 15.30 10.49 9.35
N ALA A 100 14.13 10.63 8.71
CA ALA A 100 13.43 9.54 8.04
C ALA A 100 13.38 9.81 6.53
N ILE A 101 13.68 8.78 5.74
CA ILE A 101 13.79 8.84 4.27
C ILE A 101 12.89 7.77 3.68
N LEU A 102 12.02 8.18 2.76
CA LEU A 102 11.23 7.29 1.91
C LEU A 102 11.87 7.18 0.54
N ALA A 103 12.13 5.96 0.06
CA ALA A 103 12.68 5.72 -1.26
C ALA A 103 11.92 4.59 -1.97
N VAL A 104 11.80 4.68 -3.30
CA VAL A 104 11.30 3.57 -4.13
C VAL A 104 12.38 2.52 -4.35
N ALA A 105 11.99 1.30 -4.76
CA ALA A 105 12.90 0.17 -4.95
C ALA A 105 14.03 0.45 -5.97
N SER A 106 13.84 1.39 -6.91
CA SER A 106 14.89 1.86 -7.82
C SER A 106 15.96 2.72 -7.16
N GLY A 107 15.80 3.04 -5.87
CA GLY A 107 16.72 3.85 -5.08
C GLY A 107 16.46 5.35 -5.14
N HIS A 108 15.48 5.83 -5.89
CA HIS A 108 15.15 7.26 -5.89
C HIS A 108 14.44 7.67 -4.59
N LEU A 109 14.93 8.72 -3.98
CA LEU A 109 14.33 9.29 -2.79
C LEU A 109 13.06 10.08 -3.15
N LEU A 110 11.97 9.83 -2.42
CA LEU A 110 10.70 10.55 -2.57
C LEU A 110 10.53 11.64 -1.51
N ALA A 111 10.96 11.37 -0.27
CA ALA A 111 10.84 12.29 0.85
C ALA A 111 11.99 12.10 1.85
N ALA A 112 12.33 13.18 2.55
CA ALA A 112 13.22 13.18 3.70
C ALA A 112 12.67 14.19 4.72
N VAL A 113 12.45 13.74 5.97
CA VAL A 113 11.87 14.51 7.07
C VAL A 113 12.64 14.28 8.36
N GLY A 114 12.55 15.19 9.33
CA GLY A 114 13.14 15.02 10.66
C GLY A 114 13.94 16.24 11.13
N ASP A 115 15.07 16.00 11.81
CA ASP A 115 15.92 17.04 12.39
C ASP A 115 16.51 17.97 11.32
N ASP A 116 16.27 19.26 11.46
CA ASP A 116 16.68 20.27 10.46
C ASP A 116 18.19 20.34 10.27
N ASN A 117 18.96 20.24 11.35
CA ASN A 117 20.43 20.29 11.29
C ASN A 117 20.97 19.06 10.56
N LEU A 118 20.41 17.91 10.89
CA LEU A 118 20.82 16.65 10.25
C LEU A 118 20.37 16.58 8.79
N LEU A 119 19.21 17.16 8.44
CA LEU A 119 18.76 17.30 7.05
C LEU A 119 19.71 18.17 6.23
N VAL A 120 20.28 19.25 6.80
CA VAL A 120 21.29 20.07 6.14
C VAL A 120 22.55 19.24 5.85
N GLN A 121 23.05 18.49 6.82
CA GLN A 121 24.18 17.58 6.63
C GLN A 121 23.85 16.47 5.61
N ALA A 122 22.68 15.89 5.68
CA ALA A 122 22.23 14.85 4.75
C ALA A 122 22.15 15.35 3.31
N ARG A 123 21.76 16.62 3.10
CA ARG A 123 21.75 17.27 1.77
C ARG A 123 23.13 17.34 1.14
N SER A 124 24.19 17.59 1.93
CA SER A 124 25.57 17.62 1.41
C SER A 124 26.03 16.24 0.88
N GLN A 125 25.36 15.18 1.32
CA GLN A 125 25.58 13.81 0.87
C GLN A 125 24.46 13.30 -0.07
N TYR A 126 23.74 14.22 -0.71
CA TYR A 126 22.65 13.91 -1.64
C TYR A 126 21.50 13.08 -1.07
N ASN A 127 21.21 13.19 0.21
CA ASN A 127 19.98 12.65 0.82
C ASN A 127 18.80 13.63 0.60
N ILE A 128 18.47 13.84 -0.66
CA ILE A 128 17.41 14.77 -1.10
C ILE A 128 16.42 14.06 -2.02
N PRO A 129 15.15 14.49 -2.06
CA PRO A 129 14.19 13.98 -3.03
C PRO A 129 14.72 14.08 -4.47
N GLY A 130 14.55 13.01 -5.24
CA GLY A 130 15.04 12.88 -6.60
C GLY A 130 16.44 12.28 -6.73
N ALA A 131 17.26 12.24 -5.67
CA ALA A 131 18.56 11.56 -5.72
C ALA A 131 18.39 10.06 -5.85
N GLN A 132 19.18 9.42 -6.71
CA GLN A 132 19.18 7.97 -6.91
C GLN A 132 20.25 7.31 -6.04
N ARG A 133 19.82 6.61 -5.01
CA ARG A 133 20.69 5.91 -4.04
C ARG A 133 20.62 4.40 -4.23
N SER A 134 20.92 3.96 -5.43
CA SER A 134 21.00 2.54 -5.79
C SER A 134 22.39 1.96 -5.51
N ILE A 135 22.51 0.62 -5.56
CA ILE A 135 23.80 -0.07 -5.42
C ILE A 135 24.79 0.41 -6.51
N LYS A 136 24.29 0.72 -7.70
CA LYS A 136 25.11 1.17 -8.83
C LYS A 136 25.60 2.62 -8.70
N THR A 137 24.96 3.44 -7.88
CA THR A 137 25.26 4.88 -7.78
C THR A 137 26.05 5.26 -6.54
N ILE A 138 25.75 4.64 -5.41
CA ILE A 138 26.41 4.94 -4.13
C ILE A 138 26.95 3.71 -3.40
N GLY A 139 26.84 2.52 -4.01
CA GLY A 139 27.08 1.25 -3.33
C GLY A 139 25.87 0.78 -2.51
N ALA A 140 25.98 -0.40 -1.94
CA ALA A 140 24.95 -0.97 -1.10
C ALA A 140 24.86 -0.19 0.22
N SER A 141 23.65 0.17 0.59
CA SER A 141 23.29 0.90 1.81
C SER A 141 22.15 0.18 2.52
N ALA A 142 21.80 0.56 3.74
CA ALA A 142 20.68 -0.03 4.45
C ALA A 142 19.39 0.01 3.60
N LEU A 143 19.15 1.12 2.88
CA LEU A 143 18.04 1.31 1.96
C LEU A 143 17.99 0.20 0.90
N SER A 144 19.05 0.04 0.11
CA SER A 144 19.10 -0.95 -0.97
C SER A 144 19.14 -2.39 -0.45
N MET A 145 19.84 -2.62 0.67
CA MET A 145 19.94 -3.94 1.26
C MET A 145 18.62 -4.44 1.84
N SER A 146 17.80 -3.56 2.41
CA SER A 146 16.47 -3.96 2.90
C SER A 146 15.57 -4.47 1.77
N ILE A 147 15.68 -3.89 0.57
CA ILE A 147 14.98 -4.35 -0.64
C ILE A 147 15.54 -5.71 -1.12
N VAL A 148 16.86 -5.83 -1.21
CA VAL A 148 17.55 -7.06 -1.69
C VAL A 148 17.28 -8.24 -0.77
N GLU A 149 17.43 -8.04 0.54
CA GLU A 149 17.22 -9.09 1.56
C GLU A 149 15.74 -9.30 1.89
N ARG A 150 14.86 -8.41 1.43
CA ARG A 150 13.41 -8.41 1.77
C ARG A 150 13.17 -8.42 3.28
N ALA A 151 14.04 -7.79 4.04
CA ALA A 151 14.06 -7.80 5.50
C ALA A 151 14.55 -6.46 6.05
N PRO A 152 14.20 -6.13 7.31
CA PRO A 152 14.77 -4.97 7.98
C PRO A 152 16.30 -5.15 8.15
N ILE A 153 17.04 -4.09 7.82
CA ILE A 153 18.51 -4.08 7.84
C ILE A 153 18.99 -2.85 8.60
N GLN A 154 19.97 -3.03 9.45
CA GLN A 154 20.72 -1.93 10.05
C GLN A 154 22.17 -1.99 9.58
N ILE A 155 22.73 -0.83 9.21
CA ILE A 155 24.14 -0.65 8.84
C ILE A 155 24.67 0.53 9.64
N THR A 156 25.77 0.34 10.35
CA THR A 156 26.30 1.29 11.32
C THR A 156 27.80 1.55 11.09
N GLY A 157 28.18 2.81 10.94
CA GLY A 157 29.58 3.18 10.90
C GLY A 157 30.36 2.49 9.79
N TYR A 158 31.43 1.80 10.15
CA TYR A 158 32.31 1.09 9.21
C TYR A 158 31.70 -0.15 8.53
N GLU A 159 30.47 -0.51 8.89
CA GLU A 159 29.71 -1.49 8.13
C GLU A 159 29.29 -0.94 6.75
N HIS A 160 29.23 0.39 6.57
CA HIS A 160 29.02 0.98 5.26
C HIS A 160 30.24 0.77 4.37
N TYR A 161 30.02 0.33 3.13
CA TYR A 161 31.11 0.21 2.16
C TYR A 161 31.70 1.56 1.76
N ASN A 162 30.85 2.55 1.58
CA ASN A 162 31.20 3.91 1.17
C ASN A 162 31.57 4.77 2.39
N CYS A 163 32.77 5.36 2.38
CA CYS A 163 33.31 6.16 3.49
C CYS A 163 32.47 7.38 3.85
N TRP A 164 31.66 7.93 2.95
CA TRP A 164 30.75 9.05 3.26
C TRP A 164 29.75 8.74 4.36
N PHE A 165 29.49 7.45 4.62
CA PHE A 165 28.48 7.02 5.58
C PHE A 165 29.06 6.40 6.85
N HIS A 166 30.40 6.47 7.07
CA HIS A 166 31.02 5.95 8.27
C HIS A 166 30.60 6.66 9.57
N GLU A 167 30.07 7.88 9.46
CA GLU A 167 29.52 8.62 10.60
C GLU A 167 28.00 8.38 10.81
N TRP A 168 27.38 7.51 10.01
CA TRP A 168 25.96 7.28 10.05
C TRP A 168 25.60 5.92 10.64
N LYS A 169 24.44 5.91 11.29
CA LYS A 169 23.71 4.71 11.67
C LYS A 169 22.39 4.73 10.92
N CYS A 170 22.14 3.72 10.08
CA CYS A 170 21.01 3.65 9.19
C CYS A 170 20.23 2.37 9.43
N ALA A 171 18.96 2.49 9.83
CA ALA A 171 18.02 1.38 9.93
C ALA A 171 17.01 1.50 8.78
N SER A 172 16.84 0.46 7.98
CA SER A 172 15.92 0.46 6.84
C SER A 172 15.03 -0.77 6.86
N ALA A 173 13.77 -0.60 6.47
CA ALA A 173 12.83 -1.69 6.32
C ALA A 173 12.09 -1.59 4.98
N PRO A 174 11.84 -2.72 4.30
CA PRO A 174 11.14 -2.76 3.03
C PRO A 174 9.66 -2.47 3.23
N ILE A 175 9.05 -1.83 2.24
CA ILE A 175 7.62 -1.59 2.13
C ILE A 175 7.10 -2.48 1.00
N PHE A 176 6.14 -3.35 1.33
CA PHE A 176 5.60 -4.34 0.40
C PHE A 176 4.27 -3.88 -0.18
N ASN A 177 4.03 -4.23 -1.45
CA ASN A 177 2.72 -4.10 -2.07
C ASN A 177 1.78 -5.28 -1.69
N ASP A 178 0.60 -5.33 -2.29
CA ASP A 178 -0.41 -6.39 -2.15
C ASP A 178 0.06 -7.77 -2.62
N ASN A 179 1.02 -7.83 -3.56
CA ASN A 179 1.63 -9.05 -4.06
C ASN A 179 2.90 -9.47 -3.29
N ASP A 180 3.12 -8.89 -2.12
CA ASP A 180 4.29 -9.12 -1.29
C ASP A 180 5.64 -8.79 -1.99
N ILE A 181 5.64 -7.85 -2.94
CA ILE A 181 6.83 -7.37 -3.63
C ILE A 181 7.33 -6.11 -2.92
N PRO A 182 8.63 -6.01 -2.56
CA PRO A 182 9.19 -4.81 -1.96
C PRO A 182 9.28 -3.70 -3.03
N ILE A 183 8.43 -2.69 -2.92
CA ILE A 183 8.34 -1.59 -3.89
C ILE A 183 9.02 -0.31 -3.42
N ALA A 184 9.30 -0.22 -2.12
CA ALA A 184 9.92 0.93 -1.48
C ALA A 184 10.63 0.52 -0.20
N SER A 185 11.35 1.46 0.41
CA SER A 185 11.91 1.32 1.76
C SER A 185 11.71 2.60 2.56
N LEU A 186 11.52 2.43 3.86
CA LEU A 186 11.65 3.48 4.86
C LEU A 186 12.98 3.31 5.57
N THR A 187 13.75 4.39 5.67
CA THR A 187 15.04 4.40 6.37
C THR A 187 15.01 5.47 7.44
N ILE A 188 15.37 5.14 8.68
CA ILE A 188 15.63 6.12 9.74
C ILE A 188 17.13 6.12 10.00
N SER A 189 17.72 7.31 9.96
CA SER A 189 19.17 7.51 10.09
C SER A 189 19.50 8.55 11.13
N SER A 190 20.63 8.36 11.79
CA SER A 190 21.22 9.32 12.75
C SER A 190 22.73 9.32 12.64
N HIS A 191 23.39 10.27 13.29
CA HIS A 191 24.83 10.20 13.51
C HIS A 191 25.16 8.99 14.41
N ILE A 192 26.32 8.35 14.19
CA ILE A 192 26.74 7.15 14.92
C ILE A 192 26.82 7.36 16.43
N SER A 193 27.07 8.60 16.89
CA SER A 193 27.10 8.97 18.30
C SER A 193 25.74 9.01 18.98
N CYS A 194 24.63 9.04 18.21
CA CYS A 194 23.30 9.04 18.79
C CYS A 194 23.04 7.70 19.48
N LYS A 195 22.50 7.81 20.71
CA LYS A 195 22.13 6.64 21.50
C LYS A 195 20.84 6.05 20.92
N ASP A 196 20.93 4.83 20.46
CA ASP A 196 19.82 4.13 19.84
C ASP A 196 19.65 2.73 20.41
N ILE A 197 18.44 2.39 20.78
CA ILE A 197 18.10 1.03 21.23
C ILE A 197 17.00 0.41 20.34
N HIS A 198 16.20 1.22 19.62
CA HIS A 198 14.97 0.75 18.99
C HIS A 198 14.73 1.26 17.57
N THR A 199 15.71 1.93 16.93
CA THR A 199 15.49 2.53 15.61
C THR A 199 15.09 1.50 14.55
N LEU A 200 15.71 0.32 14.53
CA LEU A 200 15.33 -0.74 13.59
C LEU A 200 13.90 -1.21 13.82
N THR A 201 13.49 -1.38 15.08
CA THR A 201 12.11 -1.78 15.43
C THR A 201 11.10 -0.71 15.02
N LEU A 202 11.39 0.56 15.31
CA LEU A 202 10.55 1.69 14.90
C LEU A 202 10.41 1.75 13.38
N THR A 203 11.55 1.69 12.67
CA THR A 203 11.57 1.71 11.20
C THR A 203 10.74 0.56 10.61
N THR A 204 10.89 -0.64 11.17
CA THR A 204 10.13 -1.83 10.75
C THR A 204 8.65 -1.65 10.98
N SER A 205 8.25 -1.17 12.16
CA SER A 205 6.83 -0.91 12.49
C SER A 205 6.22 0.12 11.55
N CYS A 206 6.91 1.23 11.30
CA CYS A 206 6.45 2.27 10.38
C CYS A 206 6.33 1.75 8.93
N ALA A 207 7.31 1.00 8.43
CA ALA A 207 7.28 0.41 7.09
C ALA A 207 6.13 -0.60 6.94
N ASN A 208 5.87 -1.41 7.97
CA ASN A 208 4.74 -2.33 8.01
C ASN A 208 3.40 -1.57 8.00
N CYS A 209 3.26 -0.48 8.77
CA CYS A 209 2.06 0.37 8.72
C CYS A 209 1.82 0.92 7.31
N ILE A 210 2.86 1.39 6.62
CA ILE A 210 2.74 1.86 5.23
C ILE A 210 2.30 0.70 4.31
N SER A 211 2.88 -0.49 4.46
CA SER A 211 2.52 -1.68 3.67
C SER A 211 1.05 -2.08 3.87
N ILE A 212 0.55 -2.04 5.11
CA ILE A 212 -0.86 -2.32 5.43
C ILE A 212 -1.78 -1.30 4.75
N ARG A 213 -1.47 0.00 4.85
CA ARG A 213 -2.26 1.06 4.20
C ARG A 213 -2.28 0.94 2.68
N LEU A 214 -1.17 0.51 2.07
CA LEU A 214 -1.11 0.23 0.63
C LEU A 214 -2.06 -0.91 0.24
N ARG A 215 -2.07 -2.00 1.01
CA ARG A 215 -2.97 -3.15 0.77
C ARG A 215 -4.43 -2.76 0.94
N GLU A 216 -4.77 -1.99 1.96
CA GLU A 216 -6.13 -1.46 2.18
C GLU A 216 -6.58 -0.59 1.01
N SER A 217 -5.72 0.32 0.54
CA SER A 217 -6.01 1.17 -0.63
C SER A 217 -6.25 0.34 -1.90
N ALA A 218 -5.44 -0.70 -2.15
CA ALA A 218 -5.60 -1.59 -3.29
C ALA A 218 -6.92 -2.39 -3.23
N LEU A 219 -7.33 -2.84 -2.05
CA LEU A 219 -8.61 -3.53 -1.83
C LEU A 219 -9.79 -2.61 -2.14
N ILE A 220 -9.77 -1.37 -1.61
CA ILE A 220 -10.82 -0.37 -1.87
C ILE A 220 -10.93 -0.07 -3.37
N ASP A 221 -9.79 0.08 -4.06
CA ASP A 221 -9.79 0.36 -5.50
C ASP A 221 -10.30 -0.83 -6.31
N THR A 222 -10.00 -2.05 -5.88
CA THR A 222 -10.51 -3.29 -6.51
C THR A 222 -12.01 -3.40 -6.34
N GLU A 223 -12.52 -3.14 -5.13
CA GLU A 223 -13.95 -3.11 -4.85
C GLU A 223 -14.68 -2.08 -5.71
N LYS A 224 -14.17 -0.85 -5.78
CA LYS A 224 -14.74 0.21 -6.64
C LYS A 224 -14.78 -0.19 -8.11
N ARG A 225 -13.71 -0.82 -8.63
CA ARG A 225 -13.64 -1.29 -10.02
C ARG A 225 -14.65 -2.41 -10.27
N LEU A 226 -14.76 -3.36 -9.36
CA LEU A 226 -15.71 -4.47 -9.46
C LEU A 226 -17.15 -3.94 -9.46
N ASN A 227 -17.48 -3.04 -8.53
CA ASN A 227 -18.80 -2.42 -8.47
C ASN A 227 -19.12 -1.62 -9.76
N ALA A 228 -18.16 -0.86 -10.28
CA ALA A 228 -18.33 -0.15 -11.55
C ALA A 228 -18.55 -1.10 -12.75
N MET A 229 -17.82 -2.22 -12.79
CA MET A 229 -17.99 -3.25 -13.82
C MET A 229 -19.37 -3.90 -13.72
N LEU A 230 -19.78 -4.27 -12.51
CA LEU A 230 -21.09 -4.87 -12.23
C LEU A 230 -22.23 -3.95 -12.68
N GLN A 231 -22.13 -2.67 -12.36
CA GLN A 231 -23.11 -1.66 -12.83
C GLN A 231 -23.15 -1.56 -14.37
N ARG A 232 -22.03 -1.61 -15.05
CA ARG A 232 -21.98 -1.60 -16.53
C ARG A 232 -22.66 -2.84 -17.12
N VAL A 233 -22.39 -4.02 -16.57
CA VAL A 233 -23.02 -5.27 -17.01
C VAL A 233 -24.53 -5.22 -16.78
N LEU A 234 -24.97 -4.84 -15.58
CA LEU A 234 -26.41 -4.70 -15.27
C LEU A 234 -27.10 -3.68 -16.20
N ASN A 235 -26.45 -2.56 -16.52
CA ASN A 235 -27.01 -1.53 -17.41
C ASN A 235 -27.06 -1.98 -18.89
N SER A 236 -26.29 -2.99 -19.28
CA SER A 236 -26.35 -3.57 -20.64
C SER A 236 -27.52 -4.52 -20.86
N LEU A 237 -28.12 -5.02 -19.77
CA LEU A 237 -29.25 -5.96 -19.86
C LEU A 237 -30.49 -5.28 -20.45
N PRO A 238 -31.28 -5.99 -21.28
CA PRO A 238 -32.50 -5.47 -21.88
C PRO A 238 -33.65 -5.32 -20.88
N GLU A 239 -33.59 -6.01 -19.75
CA GLU A 239 -34.60 -6.03 -18.69
C GLU A 239 -34.31 -5.00 -17.60
N ALA A 240 -35.34 -4.57 -16.86
CA ALA A 240 -35.15 -3.86 -15.62
C ALA A 240 -34.75 -4.87 -14.52
N VAL A 241 -33.58 -4.68 -13.90
CA VAL A 241 -33.01 -5.62 -12.92
C VAL A 241 -32.76 -4.94 -11.59
N VAL A 242 -33.20 -5.62 -10.51
CA VAL A 242 -33.00 -5.20 -9.11
C VAL A 242 -32.41 -6.36 -8.35
N ALA A 243 -31.36 -6.12 -7.55
CA ALA A 243 -30.81 -7.09 -6.60
C ALA A 243 -31.20 -6.68 -5.17
N ILE A 244 -31.50 -7.67 -4.34
CA ILE A 244 -32.09 -7.51 -3.02
C ILE A 244 -31.31 -8.39 -2.03
N ASP A 245 -31.08 -7.88 -0.83
CA ASP A 245 -30.51 -8.67 0.27
C ASP A 245 -31.56 -9.55 0.98
N GLY A 246 -31.13 -10.34 1.97
CA GLY A 246 -31.99 -11.24 2.75
C GLY A 246 -33.07 -10.52 3.57
N ASN A 247 -32.92 -9.21 3.79
CA ASN A 247 -33.88 -8.37 4.51
C ASN A 247 -34.90 -7.69 3.58
N GLY A 248 -34.77 -7.91 2.27
CA GLY A 248 -35.60 -7.27 1.25
C GLY A 248 -35.15 -5.85 0.89
N SER A 249 -33.95 -5.43 1.30
CA SER A 249 -33.39 -4.13 0.94
C SER A 249 -32.75 -4.20 -0.43
N ILE A 250 -33.03 -3.23 -1.30
CA ILE A 250 -32.47 -3.14 -2.65
C ILE A 250 -31.01 -2.72 -2.56
N THR A 251 -30.11 -3.60 -2.97
CA THR A 251 -28.66 -3.37 -2.97
C THR A 251 -28.14 -2.83 -4.30
N HIS A 252 -28.74 -3.26 -5.42
CA HIS A 252 -28.37 -2.82 -6.76
C HIS A 252 -29.60 -2.70 -7.65
N ALA A 253 -29.53 -1.76 -8.59
CA ALA A 253 -30.53 -1.59 -9.63
C ALA A 253 -29.85 -1.07 -10.90
N ASN A 254 -30.28 -1.55 -12.07
CA ASN A 254 -29.83 -0.99 -13.32
C ASN A 254 -30.60 0.27 -13.71
N ASN A 255 -30.08 1.02 -14.68
CA ASN A 255 -30.71 2.27 -15.12
C ASN A 255 -32.15 2.07 -15.61
N LYS A 256 -32.48 0.92 -16.19
CA LYS A 256 -33.85 0.63 -16.63
C LYS A 256 -34.80 0.47 -15.45
N ALA A 257 -34.38 -0.25 -14.41
CA ALA A 257 -35.12 -0.36 -13.16
C ALA A 257 -35.30 1.00 -12.50
N ALA A 258 -34.21 1.78 -12.37
CA ALA A 258 -34.25 3.10 -11.76
C ALA A 258 -35.17 4.08 -12.48
N ASN A 259 -35.21 4.04 -13.81
CA ASN A 259 -36.06 4.93 -14.63
C ASN A 259 -37.52 4.48 -14.70
N TYR A 260 -37.77 3.19 -14.48
CA TYR A 260 -39.10 2.60 -14.66
C TYR A 260 -39.87 2.41 -13.36
N LEU A 261 -39.18 1.99 -12.28
CA LEU A 261 -39.82 1.49 -11.06
C LEU A 261 -40.08 2.57 -10.00
N LEU A 262 -39.82 3.84 -10.23
CA LEU A 262 -39.89 4.78 -9.15
C LEU A 262 -40.70 6.05 -9.36
N PRO A 263 -41.29 6.56 -8.26
CA PRO A 263 -41.77 7.94 -8.24
C PRO A 263 -40.61 8.93 -8.41
N LYS A 264 -40.89 10.01 -9.02
CA LYS A 264 -40.11 11.11 -9.62
C LYS A 264 -38.78 11.57 -8.97
N ASN A 265 -38.36 11.11 -7.79
CA ASN A 265 -37.16 11.60 -7.10
C ASN A 265 -36.35 10.51 -6.37
N GLY A 266 -36.39 9.28 -6.82
CA GLY A 266 -35.95 8.20 -5.99
C GLY A 266 -34.74 7.43 -6.43
N VAL A 267 -33.76 7.35 -5.52
CA VAL A 267 -32.75 6.31 -5.53
C VAL A 267 -33.42 5.01 -5.09
N LEU A 268 -33.37 3.94 -5.92
CA LEU A 268 -33.90 2.60 -5.59
C LEU A 268 -33.08 1.92 -4.51
N VAL A 269 -31.76 2.03 -4.62
CA VAL A 269 -30.82 1.40 -3.69
C VAL A 269 -31.07 1.91 -2.26
N GLY A 270 -31.18 0.98 -1.32
CA GLY A 270 -31.50 1.25 0.08
C GLY A 270 -32.99 1.26 0.43
N LYS A 271 -33.90 1.16 -0.57
CA LYS A 271 -35.35 0.99 -0.32
C LYS A 271 -35.69 -0.48 -0.11
N ASN A 272 -36.86 -0.74 0.47
CA ASN A 272 -37.38 -2.08 0.59
C ASN A 272 -38.05 -2.51 -0.71
N ILE A 273 -37.90 -3.79 -1.08
CA ILE A 273 -38.53 -4.36 -2.27
C ILE A 273 -40.08 -4.25 -2.21
N ASP A 274 -40.64 -4.30 -1.02
CA ASP A 274 -42.08 -4.15 -0.77
C ASP A 274 -42.64 -2.84 -1.34
N ASP A 275 -41.81 -1.78 -1.40
CA ASP A 275 -42.19 -0.47 -1.94
C ASP A 275 -42.42 -0.51 -3.46
N LEU A 276 -42.04 -1.58 -4.15
CA LEU A 276 -42.21 -1.75 -5.58
C LEU A 276 -43.51 -2.47 -5.95
N PHE A 277 -44.28 -2.95 -4.98
CA PHE A 277 -45.46 -3.77 -5.24
C PHE A 277 -46.69 -3.20 -4.54
N PRO A 278 -47.88 -3.26 -5.19
CA PRO A 278 -49.13 -2.97 -4.51
C PRO A 278 -49.43 -3.99 -3.41
N LYS A 279 -50.13 -3.56 -2.36
CA LYS A 279 -50.41 -4.40 -1.15
C LYS A 279 -50.92 -5.82 -1.46
N PRO A 280 -51.81 -6.05 -2.44
CA PRO A 280 -52.30 -7.40 -2.77
C PRO A 280 -51.20 -8.38 -3.28
N GLU A 281 -50.13 -7.85 -3.91
CA GLU A 281 -49.05 -8.70 -4.46
C GLU A 281 -47.99 -9.07 -3.39
N LEU A 282 -47.87 -8.33 -2.28
CA LEU A 282 -46.85 -8.53 -1.27
C LEU A 282 -46.81 -9.95 -0.68
N PRO A 283 -47.93 -10.63 -0.36
CA PRO A 283 -47.88 -11.99 0.16
C PRO A 283 -47.23 -12.96 -0.82
N ARG A 284 -47.50 -12.81 -2.12
CA ARG A 284 -46.98 -13.66 -3.20
C ARG A 284 -45.49 -13.39 -3.41
N VAL A 285 -45.07 -12.15 -3.48
CA VAL A 285 -43.67 -11.74 -3.62
C VAL A 285 -42.82 -12.23 -2.44
N ARG A 286 -43.31 -12.03 -1.22
CA ARG A 286 -42.64 -12.52 0.01
C ARG A 286 -42.57 -14.04 0.06
N GLN A 287 -43.56 -14.75 -0.49
CA GLN A 287 -43.51 -16.21 -0.65
C GLN A 287 -42.39 -16.63 -1.58
N PHE A 288 -42.21 -15.94 -2.73
CA PHE A 288 -41.11 -16.20 -3.68
C PHE A 288 -39.75 -16.01 -3.00
N MET A 289 -39.58 -14.92 -2.25
CA MET A 289 -38.36 -14.65 -1.52
C MET A 289 -38.02 -15.72 -0.47
N ARG A 290 -39.03 -16.26 0.23
CA ARG A 290 -38.81 -17.28 1.28
C ARG A 290 -38.50 -18.68 0.74
N ARG A 291 -38.97 -19.02 -0.46
CA ARG A 291 -38.77 -20.38 -1.02
C ARG A 291 -37.34 -20.64 -1.45
N GLY A 292 -36.56 -19.60 -1.74
CA GLY A 292 -35.17 -19.74 -2.16
C GLY A 292 -34.97 -20.56 -3.45
N VAL A 293 -35.96 -20.62 -4.29
CA VAL A 293 -35.92 -21.27 -5.61
C VAL A 293 -36.30 -20.27 -6.70
N PRO A 294 -35.81 -20.44 -7.95
CA PRO A 294 -36.22 -19.60 -9.05
C PRO A 294 -37.73 -19.68 -9.30
N GLU A 295 -38.37 -18.51 -9.38
CA GLU A 295 -39.79 -18.37 -9.66
C GLU A 295 -40.02 -17.38 -10.80
N THR A 296 -41.04 -17.63 -11.61
CA THR A 296 -41.42 -16.73 -12.70
C THR A 296 -42.93 -16.52 -12.74
N GLY A 297 -43.37 -15.38 -13.19
CA GLY A 297 -44.81 -15.16 -13.39
C GLY A 297 -45.14 -13.68 -13.62
N ASP A 298 -46.38 -13.45 -13.98
CA ASP A 298 -46.92 -12.11 -14.13
C ASP A 298 -47.20 -11.51 -12.73
N VAL A 299 -46.59 -10.34 -12.45
CA VAL A 299 -46.72 -9.62 -11.18
C VAL A 299 -47.01 -8.15 -11.44
N THR A 300 -47.92 -7.59 -10.68
CA THR A 300 -48.23 -6.16 -10.76
C THR A 300 -47.21 -5.36 -9.96
N ILE A 301 -46.61 -4.36 -10.60
CA ILE A 301 -45.52 -3.55 -10.06
C ILE A 301 -45.95 -2.07 -10.09
N LEU A 302 -45.47 -1.32 -9.10
CA LEU A 302 -45.60 0.12 -9.04
C LEU A 302 -44.53 0.79 -9.92
N THR A 303 -45.00 1.47 -10.98
CA THR A 303 -44.12 2.20 -11.90
C THR A 303 -44.40 3.69 -11.81
N HIS A 304 -43.58 4.52 -12.45
CA HIS A 304 -43.83 5.98 -12.54
C HIS A 304 -45.11 6.34 -13.32
N GLU A 305 -45.62 5.39 -14.12
CA GLU A 305 -46.88 5.52 -14.86
C GLU A 305 -48.10 4.92 -14.13
N GLY A 306 -47.91 4.40 -12.92
CA GLY A 306 -48.91 3.68 -12.12
C GLY A 306 -48.68 2.18 -12.06
N GLU A 307 -49.73 1.44 -11.67
CA GLU A 307 -49.65 -0.01 -11.57
C GLU A 307 -49.61 -0.66 -12.98
N ARG A 308 -48.63 -1.54 -13.18
CA ARG A 308 -48.45 -2.28 -14.44
C ARG A 308 -48.11 -3.75 -14.15
N THR A 309 -48.70 -4.67 -14.88
CA THR A 309 -48.40 -6.11 -14.80
C THR A 309 -47.32 -6.48 -15.79
N HIS A 310 -46.26 -7.09 -15.30
CA HIS A 310 -45.10 -7.54 -16.07
C HIS A 310 -44.74 -8.96 -15.77
N PHE A 311 -44.14 -9.65 -16.76
CA PHE A 311 -43.50 -10.91 -16.53
C PHE A 311 -42.21 -10.69 -15.73
N CYS A 312 -42.17 -11.27 -14.54
CA CYS A 312 -41.08 -11.14 -13.58
C CYS A 312 -40.40 -12.47 -13.37
N ARG A 313 -39.07 -12.43 -13.16
CA ARG A 313 -38.26 -13.57 -12.77
C ARG A 313 -37.57 -13.23 -11.46
N PHE A 314 -37.75 -14.10 -10.48
CA PHE A 314 -37.13 -14.05 -9.17
C PHE A 314 -36.09 -15.14 -9.08
N GLU A 315 -34.81 -14.80 -8.95
CA GLU A 315 -33.72 -15.77 -8.87
C GLU A 315 -32.96 -15.58 -7.55
N PRO A 316 -32.88 -16.63 -6.70
CA PRO A 316 -32.15 -16.55 -5.45
C PRO A 316 -30.64 -16.42 -5.69
N ILE A 317 -29.98 -15.61 -4.85
CA ILE A 317 -28.52 -15.44 -4.83
C ILE A 317 -28.04 -15.84 -3.43
N GLN A 318 -27.03 -16.70 -3.35
CA GLN A 318 -26.36 -16.98 -2.10
C GLN A 318 -25.37 -15.87 -1.77
N LEU A 319 -25.51 -15.24 -0.61
CA LEU A 319 -24.65 -14.19 -0.09
C LEU A 319 -23.48 -14.80 0.70
N SER A 320 -22.36 -14.06 0.79
CA SER A 320 -21.14 -14.53 1.45
C SER A 320 -21.26 -14.85 2.94
N ASN A 321 -22.27 -14.28 3.62
CA ASN A 321 -22.59 -14.54 5.03
C ASN A 321 -23.51 -15.76 5.26
N GLY A 322 -23.84 -16.50 4.21
CA GLY A 322 -24.76 -17.64 4.27
C GLY A 322 -26.24 -17.27 4.12
N ASP A 323 -26.59 -15.99 4.10
CA ASP A 323 -27.94 -15.51 3.80
C ASP A 323 -28.25 -15.62 2.31
N PHE A 324 -29.55 -15.62 1.96
CA PHE A 324 -30.01 -15.58 0.59
C PHE A 324 -30.51 -14.17 0.25
N GLY A 325 -30.00 -13.63 -0.84
CA GLY A 325 -30.58 -12.51 -1.54
C GLY A 325 -31.37 -12.98 -2.75
N MET A 326 -31.86 -12.04 -3.54
CA MET A 326 -32.64 -12.33 -4.75
C MET A 326 -32.37 -11.31 -5.84
N THR A 327 -32.36 -11.75 -7.09
CA THR A 327 -32.53 -10.82 -8.24
C THR A 327 -33.95 -10.86 -8.74
N LEU A 328 -34.49 -9.70 -9.03
CA LEU A 328 -35.74 -9.50 -9.73
C LEU A 328 -35.44 -8.93 -11.10
N SER A 329 -35.77 -9.69 -12.16
CA SER A 329 -35.74 -9.22 -13.55
C SER A 329 -37.16 -8.99 -14.05
N ILE A 330 -37.40 -7.83 -14.64
CA ILE A 330 -38.71 -7.40 -15.15
C ILE A 330 -38.60 -7.25 -16.65
N SER A 331 -39.38 -8.02 -17.39
CA SER A 331 -39.46 -7.92 -18.86
C SER A 331 -40.19 -6.64 -19.28
N MET A 332 -39.46 -5.81 -20.05
CA MET A 332 -40.01 -4.56 -20.58
C MET A 332 -40.80 -4.74 -21.89
N LYS A 333 -40.92 -5.96 -22.41
CA LYS A 333 -41.75 -6.24 -23.57
C LYS A 333 -43.22 -6.25 -23.15
N SER A 334 -43.99 -5.27 -23.61
CA SER A 334 -45.46 -5.34 -23.57
C SER A 334 -45.87 -6.62 -24.25
N GLN A 335 -46.53 -7.57 -23.54
CA GLN A 335 -47.30 -8.57 -24.19
C GLN A 335 -48.44 -7.83 -24.90
N ILE A 336 -48.33 -7.68 -26.22
CA ILE A 336 -49.50 -7.38 -27.03
C ILE A 336 -50.35 -8.64 -26.93
N ILE A 337 -51.30 -8.63 -26.01
CA ILE A 337 -52.39 -9.64 -26.00
C ILE A 337 -53.20 -9.39 -27.26
N ASN A 338 -53.01 -10.25 -28.28
CA ASN A 338 -53.91 -10.38 -29.39
C ASN A 338 -55.15 -11.13 -28.95
#